data_a013c742dfaae503fd33c2886b53db1b
#
_entry.id   a013c742dfaae503fd33c2886b53db1b
#
_cell.length_a   1.000
_cell.length_b   1.000
_cell.length_c   1.000
_cell.angle_alpha   90.00
_cell.angle_beta   90.00
_cell.angle_gamma   90.00
#
_symmetry.space_group_name_H-M   'P 1'
#
loop_
_entity.id
_entity.type
_entity.pdbx_description
1 polymer ?
#
loop_
_entity_poly.entity_id
_entity_poly.type
_entity_poly.pdbx_seq_one_letter_code
_entity_poly.pdbx_strand_id
1 'polypeptide(L)'
;MNYLTLFNNVMRELNEPTISSSVSGQSASFHVFIGDTINKAIRDIDAHQMEWPWNHTSAEYALIQGKEIYKHPVKLTISGGSGTFRKHERITGGTSSAVGVVQVSETSYIVVEPISGTFSAETITGVLSGATRTVGSVVNSRHIEYDNMVIQPRNVLEGGEFAVTTDYSSYWTSRSSNPAGTTTSGTPAFSNEHNGSVVLNDGTIDAQLYDTDGKTDMSEGETYRINVRFVSGDTSATTATLKVFAGSSSDKDADLSTSFTTTNLGWGKTYTTTFTPSTQTPFITLSNEASENVHVDFITVSLDQEGKKLNFITWEEYSANHRAYDNSRNPDRYGTPSSVTRSLNNEVVVTPVPKTGGYNLKFDFWDDPTELSGDTDTPDLPSRYHDVITARVRYYAHTLRSDYQAAALCLQEYEDGVKRMRTENINTNNYIRSV
;
A
#
# COMPACT_ATOMS: atom_id res chain seq x y z
N MET A 1 -9.84 12.73 -22.28
CA MET A 1 -10.58 14.03 -22.34
C MET A 1 -10.93 14.42 -20.92
N ASN A 2 -10.82 15.72 -20.59
CA ASN A 2 -11.27 16.22 -19.30
C ASN A 2 -12.80 16.47 -19.28
N TYR A 3 -13.33 16.79 -18.11
CA TYR A 3 -14.79 16.96 -17.89
C TYR A 3 -15.38 18.03 -18.82
N LEU A 4 -14.76 19.20 -18.92
CA LEU A 4 -15.21 20.28 -19.82
C LEU A 4 -15.21 19.82 -21.29
N THR A 5 -14.21 19.07 -21.72
CA THR A 5 -14.12 18.57 -23.09
C THR A 5 -15.21 17.53 -23.37
N LEU A 6 -15.45 16.60 -22.43
CA LEU A 6 -16.53 15.62 -22.53
C LEU A 6 -17.89 16.33 -22.66
N PHE A 7 -18.14 17.27 -21.76
CA PHE A 7 -19.36 18.09 -21.77
C PHE A 7 -19.56 18.76 -23.13
N ASN A 8 -18.54 19.50 -23.61
CA ASN A 8 -18.64 20.21 -24.87
C ASN A 8 -18.74 19.30 -26.10
N ASN A 9 -18.20 18.08 -26.06
CA ASN A 9 -18.40 17.09 -27.12
C ASN A 9 -19.87 16.66 -27.19
N VAL A 10 -20.45 16.32 -26.05
CA VAL A 10 -21.89 15.98 -25.98
C VAL A 10 -22.75 17.14 -26.47
N MET A 11 -22.48 18.37 -26.05
CA MET A 11 -23.23 19.55 -26.47
C MET A 11 -23.19 19.74 -28.00
N ARG A 12 -21.99 19.61 -28.60
CA ARG A 12 -21.83 19.70 -30.07
C ARG A 12 -22.61 18.62 -30.81
N GLU A 13 -22.59 17.39 -30.33
CA GLU A 13 -23.31 16.28 -30.94
C GLU A 13 -24.82 16.40 -30.80
N LEU A 14 -25.29 17.13 -29.77
CA LEU A 14 -26.72 17.48 -29.58
C LEU A 14 -27.12 18.78 -30.29
N ASN A 15 -26.19 19.40 -31.02
CA ASN A 15 -26.39 20.69 -31.69
C ASN A 15 -26.73 21.83 -30.72
N GLU A 16 -26.13 21.84 -29.55
CA GLU A 16 -26.31 22.81 -28.47
C GLU A 16 -25.08 23.70 -28.28
N PRO A 17 -25.19 24.92 -27.72
CA PRO A 17 -24.08 25.78 -27.45
C PRO A 17 -23.09 25.18 -26.46
N THR A 18 -21.79 25.30 -26.76
CA THR A 18 -20.71 24.89 -25.86
C THR A 18 -20.42 25.96 -24.81
N ILE A 19 -19.80 25.56 -23.70
CA ILE A 19 -19.37 26.47 -22.65
C ILE A 19 -17.85 26.61 -22.63
N SER A 20 -17.34 27.75 -22.14
CA SER A 20 -15.91 28.01 -22.06
C SER A 20 -15.28 27.58 -20.71
N SER A 21 -16.07 27.47 -19.67
CA SER A 21 -15.60 27.11 -18.32
C SER A 21 -16.77 26.74 -17.41
N SER A 22 -16.42 26.09 -16.27
CA SER A 22 -17.30 25.84 -15.13
C SER A 22 -18.54 24.98 -15.45
N VAL A 23 -18.29 23.68 -15.74
CA VAL A 23 -19.40 22.72 -15.91
C VAL A 23 -20.28 22.65 -14.67
N SER A 24 -19.67 22.57 -13.49
CA SER A 24 -20.37 22.56 -12.19
C SER A 24 -21.04 23.89 -11.82
N GLY A 25 -20.61 25.00 -12.42
CA GLY A 25 -21.18 26.34 -12.18
C GLY A 25 -22.34 26.70 -13.09
N GLN A 26 -22.83 25.80 -13.95
CA GLN A 26 -23.94 26.08 -14.86
C GLN A 26 -25.25 26.17 -14.12
N SER A 27 -26.07 27.15 -14.51
CA SER A 27 -27.43 27.34 -13.95
C SER A 27 -28.54 26.92 -14.92
N ALA A 28 -28.24 26.76 -16.21
CA ALA A 28 -29.21 26.29 -17.18
C ALA A 28 -29.54 24.82 -16.91
N SER A 29 -30.84 24.49 -16.76
CA SER A 29 -31.31 23.16 -16.36
C SER A 29 -30.80 22.02 -17.25
N PHE A 30 -30.68 22.28 -18.56
CA PHE A 30 -30.15 21.29 -19.51
C PHE A 30 -28.61 21.08 -19.32
N HIS A 31 -27.86 22.14 -19.07
CA HIS A 31 -26.43 22.03 -18.81
C HIS A 31 -26.14 21.27 -17.50
N VAL A 32 -26.89 21.56 -16.45
CA VAL A 32 -26.81 20.80 -15.17
C VAL A 32 -27.11 19.33 -15.42
N PHE A 33 -28.19 19.04 -16.16
CA PHE A 33 -28.52 17.66 -16.50
C PHE A 33 -27.42 16.94 -17.27
N ILE A 34 -26.79 17.56 -18.26
CA ILE A 34 -25.68 16.95 -19.01
C ILE A 34 -24.47 16.69 -18.07
N GLY A 35 -24.12 17.66 -17.20
CA GLY A 35 -23.04 17.47 -16.22
C GLY A 35 -23.29 16.28 -15.30
N ASP A 36 -24.47 16.20 -14.69
CA ASP A 36 -24.84 15.09 -13.81
C ASP A 36 -24.88 13.75 -14.57
N THR A 37 -25.31 13.79 -15.83
CA THR A 37 -25.44 12.58 -16.66
C THR A 37 -24.09 12.02 -17.09
N ILE A 38 -23.02 12.84 -17.19
CA ILE A 38 -21.67 12.35 -17.44
C ILE A 38 -21.21 11.45 -16.27
N ASN A 39 -21.35 11.91 -15.04
CA ASN A 39 -21.01 11.10 -13.86
C ASN A 39 -21.88 9.83 -13.77
N LYS A 40 -23.17 9.96 -14.12
CA LYS A 40 -24.06 8.79 -14.19
C LYS A 40 -23.59 7.79 -15.25
N ALA A 41 -23.19 8.25 -16.44
CA ALA A 41 -22.69 7.38 -17.50
C ALA A 41 -21.41 6.64 -17.09
N ILE A 42 -20.51 7.29 -16.36
CA ILE A 42 -19.31 6.66 -15.80
C ILE A 42 -19.70 5.54 -14.82
N ARG A 43 -20.64 5.79 -13.91
CA ARG A 43 -21.16 4.77 -12.99
C ARG A 43 -21.88 3.63 -13.71
N ASP A 44 -22.61 3.91 -14.79
CA ASP A 44 -23.25 2.87 -15.58
C ASP A 44 -22.24 1.96 -16.27
N ILE A 45 -21.15 2.52 -16.85
CA ILE A 45 -20.06 1.74 -17.44
C ILE A 45 -19.41 0.87 -16.37
N ASP A 46 -19.13 1.45 -15.22
CA ASP A 46 -18.50 0.75 -14.12
C ASP A 46 -19.39 -0.39 -13.58
N ALA A 47 -20.70 -0.20 -13.55
CA ALA A 47 -21.67 -1.21 -13.11
C ALA A 47 -21.73 -2.46 -14.00
N HIS A 48 -21.26 -2.39 -15.25
CA HIS A 48 -21.23 -3.56 -16.15
C HIS A 48 -20.15 -4.58 -15.78
N GLN A 49 -19.12 -4.17 -15.05
CA GLN A 49 -18.01 -5.04 -14.64
C GLN A 49 -17.42 -4.52 -13.33
N MET A 50 -17.24 -5.41 -12.34
CA MET A 50 -16.66 -5.04 -11.06
C MET A 50 -15.13 -4.86 -11.10
N GLU A 51 -14.47 -5.53 -12.02
CA GLU A 51 -13.01 -5.70 -12.09
C GLU A 51 -12.41 -4.98 -13.30
N TRP A 52 -12.72 -3.69 -13.47
CA TRP A 52 -12.06 -2.92 -14.51
C TRP A 52 -10.59 -2.66 -14.16
N PRO A 53 -9.65 -2.89 -15.10
CA PRO A 53 -8.21 -2.75 -14.80
C PRO A 53 -7.77 -1.36 -14.34
N TRP A 54 -8.48 -0.31 -14.76
CA TRP A 54 -8.15 1.07 -14.38
C TRP A 54 -8.59 1.46 -12.97
N ASN A 55 -9.50 0.70 -12.37
CA ASN A 55 -9.92 0.89 -10.98
C ASN A 55 -9.18 -0.05 -10.03
N HIS A 56 -8.28 -0.89 -10.55
CA HIS A 56 -7.51 -1.86 -9.77
C HIS A 56 -6.42 -1.19 -8.94
N THR A 57 -6.32 -1.59 -7.70
CA THR A 57 -5.26 -1.18 -6.76
C THR A 57 -4.91 -2.37 -5.85
N SER A 58 -3.62 -2.54 -5.55
CA SER A 58 -3.18 -3.52 -4.56
C SER A 58 -3.00 -2.85 -3.21
N ALA A 59 -3.38 -3.51 -2.14
CA ALA A 59 -3.12 -3.09 -0.76
C ALA A 59 -2.33 -4.15 0.00
N GLU A 60 -1.61 -3.68 1.01
CA GLU A 60 -0.81 -4.53 1.87
C GLU A 60 -0.98 -4.06 3.32
N TYR A 61 -1.81 -4.78 4.06
CA TYR A 61 -2.12 -4.46 5.45
C TYR A 61 -1.13 -5.12 6.40
N ALA A 62 -0.53 -4.33 7.28
CA ALA A 62 0.19 -4.89 8.41
C ALA A 62 -0.77 -5.60 9.35
N LEU A 63 -0.57 -6.90 9.55
CA LEU A 63 -1.34 -7.63 10.55
C LEU A 63 -0.86 -7.23 11.94
N ILE A 64 -1.79 -6.93 12.82
CA ILE A 64 -1.53 -6.53 14.20
C ILE A 64 -1.86 -7.70 15.12
N GLN A 65 -0.96 -7.99 16.07
CA GLN A 65 -1.21 -9.03 17.08
C GLN A 65 -2.56 -8.80 17.78
N GLY A 66 -3.39 -9.82 17.81
CA GLY A 66 -4.70 -9.79 18.45
C GLY A 66 -5.80 -9.09 17.66
N LYS A 67 -5.51 -8.50 16.49
CA LYS A 67 -6.52 -7.87 15.63
C LYS A 67 -7.01 -8.86 14.57
N GLU A 68 -8.29 -9.12 14.56
CA GLU A 68 -8.96 -10.06 13.67
C GLU A 68 -9.62 -9.38 12.48
N ILE A 69 -10.16 -8.16 12.69
CA ILE A 69 -11.03 -7.44 11.76
C ILE A 69 -10.29 -6.22 11.19
N TYR A 70 -10.29 -6.12 9.86
CA TYR A 70 -9.69 -5.03 9.10
C TYR A 70 -10.75 -4.40 8.21
N LYS A 71 -10.81 -3.07 8.20
CA LYS A 71 -11.77 -2.35 7.36
C LYS A 71 -11.33 -2.34 5.91
N HIS A 72 -12.27 -2.16 5.00
CA HIS A 72 -12.00 -1.98 3.60
C HIS A 72 -11.12 -0.74 3.37
N PRO A 73 -10.17 -0.78 2.40
CA PRO A 73 -9.32 0.34 2.10
C PRO A 73 -10.08 1.52 1.52
N VAL A 74 -9.58 2.71 1.79
CA VAL A 74 -10.03 3.96 1.19
C VAL A 74 -8.85 4.61 0.51
N LYS A 75 -9.02 5.00 -0.75
CA LYS A 75 -8.02 5.72 -1.51
C LYS A 75 -8.27 7.22 -1.39
N LEU A 76 -7.26 7.95 -0.95
CA LEU A 76 -7.27 9.39 -0.84
C LEU A 76 -6.36 9.97 -1.92
N THR A 77 -6.90 10.75 -2.85
CA THR A 77 -6.06 11.53 -3.76
C THR A 77 -5.46 12.69 -2.98
N ILE A 78 -4.18 12.92 -3.13
CA ILE A 78 -3.45 13.92 -2.36
C ILE A 78 -2.73 14.90 -3.25
N SER A 79 -2.63 16.17 -2.77
CA SER A 79 -1.91 17.24 -3.45
C SER A 79 -1.32 18.22 -2.44
N GLY A 80 -0.43 19.08 -2.88
CA GLY A 80 0.17 20.14 -2.06
C GLY A 80 0.88 19.60 -0.81
N GLY A 81 1.11 20.48 0.16
CA GLY A 81 1.71 20.12 1.45
C GLY A 81 3.22 19.82 1.41
N SER A 82 3.72 19.11 2.40
CA SER A 82 5.14 18.79 2.57
C SER A 82 5.36 17.37 3.11
N GLY A 83 6.53 16.81 2.86
CA GLY A 83 6.92 15.49 3.32
C GLY A 83 6.27 14.35 2.54
N THR A 84 6.60 13.11 2.92
CA THR A 84 6.03 11.87 2.37
C THR A 84 5.55 11.03 3.54
N PHE A 85 4.36 10.47 3.42
CA PHE A 85 3.85 9.56 4.44
C PHE A 85 4.64 8.26 4.44
N ARG A 86 4.86 7.72 5.64
CA ARG A 86 5.45 6.39 5.80
C ARG A 86 4.38 5.31 5.67
N LYS A 87 4.76 4.19 5.10
CA LYS A 87 3.90 3.01 5.09
C LYS A 87 3.63 2.56 6.53
N HIS A 88 2.40 2.18 6.82
CA HIS A 88 1.90 1.75 8.12
C HIS A 88 1.86 2.85 9.21
N GLU A 89 2.19 4.11 8.89
CA GLU A 89 2.00 5.18 9.86
C GLU A 89 0.53 5.58 10.01
N ARG A 90 0.24 6.13 11.18
CA ARG A 90 -1.07 6.69 11.49
C ARG A 90 -1.19 8.09 10.93
N ILE A 91 -2.33 8.38 10.29
CA ILE A 91 -2.68 9.72 9.82
C ILE A 91 -3.95 10.22 10.49
N THR A 92 -4.05 11.55 10.61
CA THR A 92 -5.20 12.22 11.23
C THR A 92 -5.74 13.30 10.28
N GLY A 93 -7.05 13.33 10.09
CA GLY A 93 -7.75 14.40 9.38
C GLY A 93 -7.83 15.66 10.25
N GLY A 94 -7.49 16.81 9.68
CA GLY A 94 -7.42 18.08 10.39
C GLY A 94 -8.80 18.64 10.78
N THR A 95 -9.82 18.36 9.97
CA THR A 95 -11.20 18.85 10.19
C THR A 95 -12.12 17.75 10.69
N SER A 96 -12.07 16.58 10.06
CA SER A 96 -12.92 15.44 10.40
C SER A 96 -12.49 14.71 11.67
N SER A 97 -11.24 14.88 12.10
CA SER A 97 -10.59 14.06 13.13
C SER A 97 -10.61 12.56 12.79
N ALA A 98 -10.79 12.22 11.51
CA ALA A 98 -10.69 10.84 11.03
C ALA A 98 -9.27 10.31 11.25
N VAL A 99 -9.18 9.04 11.60
CA VAL A 99 -7.90 8.36 11.84
C VAL A 99 -7.83 7.15 10.94
N GLY A 100 -6.66 6.94 10.33
CA GLY A 100 -6.39 5.75 9.52
C GLY A 100 -4.92 5.39 9.54
N VAL A 101 -4.59 4.22 8.99
CA VAL A 101 -3.23 3.72 8.81
C VAL A 101 -2.90 3.69 7.33
N VAL A 102 -1.79 4.30 6.94
CA VAL A 102 -1.33 4.33 5.54
C VAL A 102 -0.85 2.94 5.12
N GLN A 103 -1.42 2.41 4.07
CA GLN A 103 -1.08 1.08 3.54
C GLN A 103 -0.24 1.17 2.26
N VAL A 104 -0.52 2.20 1.45
CA VAL A 104 0.24 2.54 0.25
C VAL A 104 0.47 4.04 0.25
N SER A 105 1.67 4.49 -0.06
CA SER A 105 2.01 5.91 -0.18
C SER A 105 2.64 6.18 -1.54
N GLU A 106 1.89 6.86 -2.39
CA GLU A 106 2.30 7.29 -3.72
C GLU A 106 2.32 8.83 -3.79
N THR A 107 2.90 9.37 -4.84
CA THR A 107 3.02 10.83 -5.00
C THR A 107 1.67 11.54 -5.10
N SER A 108 0.68 10.91 -5.74
CA SER A 108 -0.64 11.49 -6.04
C SER A 108 -1.78 10.91 -5.23
N TYR A 109 -1.58 9.80 -4.55
CA TYR A 109 -2.59 9.17 -3.70
C TYR A 109 -1.97 8.36 -2.57
N ILE A 110 -2.77 8.10 -1.56
CA ILE A 110 -2.48 7.11 -0.50
C ILE A 110 -3.66 6.17 -0.36
N VAL A 111 -3.38 4.93 0.00
CA VAL A 111 -4.40 3.95 0.42
C VAL A 111 -4.34 3.83 1.93
N VAL A 112 -5.49 3.93 2.58
CA VAL A 112 -5.61 4.00 4.03
C VAL A 112 -6.59 2.94 4.53
N GLU A 113 -6.24 2.22 5.58
CA GLU A 113 -7.21 1.49 6.40
C GLU A 113 -7.86 2.47 7.37
N PRO A 114 -9.16 2.80 7.26
CA PRO A 114 -9.82 3.72 8.17
C PRO A 114 -10.03 3.06 9.55
N ILE A 115 -9.52 3.68 10.62
CA ILE A 115 -9.72 3.20 12.00
C ILE A 115 -10.98 3.82 12.59
N SER A 116 -11.10 5.16 12.53
CA SER A 116 -12.25 5.90 13.06
C SER A 116 -12.53 7.14 12.24
N GLY A 117 -13.79 7.59 12.28
CA GLY A 117 -14.23 8.73 11.48
C GLY A 117 -14.30 8.45 9.99
N THR A 118 -14.57 9.48 9.20
CA THR A 118 -14.62 9.45 7.74
C THR A 118 -13.78 10.61 7.22
N PHE A 119 -12.81 10.31 6.35
CA PHE A 119 -12.01 11.34 5.69
C PHE A 119 -12.87 12.15 4.72
N SER A 120 -12.52 13.42 4.55
CA SER A 120 -13.15 14.36 3.63
C SER A 120 -12.06 15.15 2.86
N ALA A 121 -12.46 16.12 2.05
CA ALA A 121 -11.52 17.06 1.42
C ALA A 121 -10.93 17.98 2.50
N GLU A 122 -9.80 17.62 3.07
CA GLU A 122 -9.16 18.27 4.21
C GLU A 122 -7.64 18.10 4.19
N THR A 123 -6.94 18.76 5.08
CA THR A 123 -5.51 18.48 5.30
C THR A 123 -5.34 17.31 6.24
N ILE A 124 -4.56 16.32 5.85
CA ILE A 124 -4.18 15.17 6.67
C ILE A 124 -2.73 15.31 7.13
N THR A 125 -2.44 14.79 8.31
CA THR A 125 -1.10 14.86 8.94
C THR A 125 -0.66 13.47 9.38
N GLY A 126 0.57 13.09 9.00
CA GLY A 126 1.25 11.86 9.47
C GLY A 126 1.78 12.04 10.88
N VAL A 127 1.51 11.09 11.75
CA VAL A 127 1.91 11.16 13.17
C VAL A 127 3.42 10.99 13.35
N LEU A 128 4.05 10.16 12.52
CA LEU A 128 5.48 9.86 12.61
C LEU A 128 6.32 10.71 11.65
N SER A 129 5.89 10.82 10.40
CA SER A 129 6.61 11.58 9.37
C SER A 129 6.48 13.09 9.57
N GLY A 130 5.42 13.56 10.23
CA GLY A 130 5.03 14.96 10.24
C GLY A 130 4.59 15.48 8.85
N ALA A 131 4.48 14.60 7.86
CA ALA A 131 4.05 14.95 6.52
C ALA A 131 2.63 15.50 6.53
N THR A 132 2.37 16.49 5.69
CA THR A 132 1.04 17.09 5.52
C THR A 132 0.66 17.08 4.06
N ARG A 133 -0.57 16.71 3.72
CA ARG A 133 -1.13 16.71 2.36
C ARG A 133 -2.59 17.15 2.39
N THR A 134 -3.04 17.77 1.32
CA THR A 134 -4.45 18.08 1.13
C THR A 134 -5.12 16.95 0.37
N VAL A 135 -6.20 16.42 0.92
CA VAL A 135 -7.05 15.42 0.26
C VAL A 135 -7.94 16.12 -0.77
N GLY A 136 -7.84 15.70 -2.01
CA GLY A 136 -8.68 16.18 -3.11
C GLY A 136 -9.98 15.39 -3.24
N SER A 137 -9.88 14.07 -3.22
CA SER A 137 -11.04 13.17 -3.25
C SER A 137 -10.84 11.96 -2.35
N VAL A 138 -11.95 11.39 -1.93
CA VAL A 138 -12.01 10.16 -1.12
C VAL A 138 -12.79 9.13 -1.92
N VAL A 139 -12.14 8.01 -2.23
CA VAL A 139 -12.73 6.93 -3.04
C VAL A 139 -12.74 5.65 -2.20
N ASN A 140 -13.90 5.06 -2.03
CA ASN A 140 -14.04 3.81 -1.29
C ASN A 140 -13.70 2.61 -2.18
N SER A 141 -13.20 1.55 -1.58
CA SER A 141 -13.09 0.28 -2.28
C SER A 141 -14.48 -0.32 -2.48
N ARG A 142 -14.73 -0.75 -3.70
CA ARG A 142 -16.00 -1.37 -4.12
C ARG A 142 -15.98 -2.88 -3.96
N HIS A 143 -14.90 -3.48 -4.40
CA HIS A 143 -14.74 -4.93 -4.43
C HIS A 143 -13.33 -5.31 -3.97
N ILE A 144 -13.22 -6.35 -3.16
CA ILE A 144 -11.96 -6.97 -2.74
C ILE A 144 -11.92 -8.40 -3.24
N GLU A 145 -10.80 -8.81 -3.80
CA GLU A 145 -10.57 -10.18 -4.23
C GLU A 145 -10.10 -11.04 -3.06
N TYR A 146 -11.03 -11.73 -2.42
CA TYR A 146 -10.73 -12.59 -1.27
C TYR A 146 -9.99 -13.87 -1.65
N ASP A 147 -10.23 -14.39 -2.85
CA ASP A 147 -9.67 -15.68 -3.30
C ASP A 147 -8.17 -15.65 -3.54
N ASN A 148 -7.58 -14.47 -3.68
CA ASN A 148 -6.14 -14.30 -3.93
C ASN A 148 -5.39 -13.60 -2.79
N MET A 149 -6.00 -13.51 -1.61
CA MET A 149 -5.32 -12.94 -0.46
C MET A 149 -4.14 -13.80 -0.01
N VAL A 150 -3.01 -13.15 0.24
CA VAL A 150 -1.76 -13.80 0.64
C VAL A 150 -1.23 -13.13 1.89
N ILE A 151 -0.78 -13.91 2.86
CA ILE A 151 0.06 -13.39 3.93
C ILE A 151 1.53 -13.61 3.60
N GLN A 152 2.34 -12.61 3.88
CA GLN A 152 3.79 -12.64 3.67
C GLN A 152 4.49 -12.13 4.92
N PRO A 153 5.65 -12.69 5.30
CA PRO A 153 6.47 -12.12 6.35
C PRO A 153 6.80 -10.66 6.00
N ARG A 154 6.60 -9.77 6.97
CA ARG A 154 6.86 -8.34 6.83
C ARG A 154 8.30 -8.03 7.19
N ASN A 155 8.95 -7.12 6.45
CA ASN A 155 10.16 -6.49 6.92
C ASN A 155 9.82 -5.57 8.09
N VAL A 156 10.33 -5.90 9.28
CA VAL A 156 10.11 -5.13 10.52
C VAL A 156 11.20 -4.09 10.77
N LEU A 157 12.21 -4.03 9.92
CA LEU A 157 13.29 -3.05 9.96
C LEU A 157 13.01 -1.95 8.94
N GLU A 158 12.78 -0.74 9.41
CA GLU A 158 12.66 0.43 8.54
C GLU A 158 14.02 1.02 8.19
N GLY A 159 14.10 1.65 7.01
CA GLY A 159 15.34 2.29 6.54
C GLY A 159 16.49 1.32 6.28
N GLY A 160 16.23 0.03 6.18
CA GLY A 160 17.23 -0.98 5.89
C GLY A 160 17.57 -1.12 4.40
N GLU A 161 16.83 -0.47 3.52
CA GLU A 161 17.08 -0.50 2.06
C GLU A 161 18.16 0.50 1.64
N PHE A 162 18.47 1.48 2.47
CA PHE A 162 19.46 2.53 2.22
C PHE A 162 19.37 3.21 0.85
N ALA A 163 18.17 3.23 0.25
CA ALA A 163 17.97 3.76 -1.09
C ALA A 163 18.18 5.29 -1.17
N VAL A 164 17.95 5.98 -0.06
CA VAL A 164 18.11 7.43 0.07
C VAL A 164 18.73 7.81 1.42
N THR A 165 19.36 8.99 1.50
CA THR A 165 20.00 9.49 2.73
C THR A 165 19.06 9.50 3.94
N THR A 166 17.77 9.77 3.73
CA THR A 166 16.78 9.82 4.82
C THR A 166 16.54 8.46 5.46
N ASP A 167 16.71 7.36 4.72
CA ASP A 167 16.60 6.01 5.28
C ASP A 167 17.65 5.78 6.34
N TYR A 168 18.91 6.18 6.05
CA TYR A 168 19.98 6.09 7.01
C TYR A 168 19.80 7.07 8.18
N SER A 169 19.62 8.37 7.91
CA SER A 169 19.63 9.42 8.95
C SER A 169 18.44 9.37 9.90
N SER A 170 17.31 8.77 9.49
CA SER A 170 16.09 8.73 10.29
C SER A 170 15.99 7.51 11.18
N TYR A 171 16.61 6.39 10.81
CA TYR A 171 16.42 5.10 11.49
C TYR A 171 17.67 4.54 12.15
N TRP A 172 18.86 4.98 11.71
CA TRP A 172 20.13 4.44 12.16
C TRP A 172 20.90 5.45 12.99
N THR A 173 21.53 4.95 14.04
CA THR A 173 22.37 5.75 14.95
C THR A 173 23.83 5.26 14.89
N SER A 174 24.76 6.16 14.63
CA SER A 174 26.18 5.86 14.69
C SER A 174 26.64 5.62 16.14
N ARG A 175 27.52 4.65 16.34
CA ARG A 175 28.11 4.27 17.65
C ARG A 175 29.60 4.27 17.60
N SER A 176 30.21 4.55 18.76
CA SER A 176 31.68 4.52 18.96
C SER A 176 32.22 3.15 19.36
N SER A 177 31.36 2.16 19.54
CA SER A 177 31.74 0.79 19.84
C SER A 177 30.65 -0.18 19.43
N ASN A 178 31.03 -1.40 19.10
CA ASN A 178 30.06 -2.47 18.87
C ASN A 178 29.59 -3.10 20.21
N PRO A 179 28.54 -3.93 20.20
CA PRO A 179 28.01 -4.58 21.39
C PRO A 179 29.04 -5.49 22.10
N ALA A 180 29.95 -6.11 21.36
CA ALA A 180 31.01 -6.94 21.93
C ALA A 180 32.14 -6.13 22.60
N GLY A 181 32.01 -4.80 22.71
CA GLY A 181 32.93 -3.92 23.39
C GLY A 181 34.15 -3.46 22.57
N THR A 182 34.24 -3.81 21.29
CA THR A 182 35.28 -3.29 20.39
C THR A 182 34.98 -1.84 20.03
N THR A 183 35.94 -0.94 20.30
CA THR A 183 35.85 0.47 19.91
C THR A 183 36.01 0.61 18.40
N THR A 184 35.14 1.42 17.77
CA THR A 184 35.23 1.79 16.37
C THR A 184 35.46 3.29 16.24
N SER A 185 36.39 3.69 15.39
CA SER A 185 36.88 5.07 15.26
C SER A 185 36.31 5.80 14.05
N GLY A 186 35.73 5.09 13.09
CA GLY A 186 35.19 5.63 11.89
C GLY A 186 33.77 6.18 12.04
N THR A 187 33.38 7.06 11.12
CA THR A 187 32.03 7.64 11.05
C THR A 187 31.30 7.02 9.88
N PRO A 188 30.27 6.20 10.14
CA PRO A 188 29.42 5.67 9.08
C PRO A 188 28.76 6.78 8.26
N ALA A 189 28.67 6.59 6.96
CA ALA A 189 28.12 7.59 6.06
C ALA A 189 27.25 6.95 4.97
N PHE A 190 26.26 7.70 4.49
CA PHE A 190 25.50 7.32 3.31
C PHE A 190 26.34 7.59 2.05
N SER A 191 26.28 6.66 1.10
CA SER A 191 26.88 6.78 -0.23
C SER A 191 25.82 6.58 -1.32
N ASN A 192 25.90 7.36 -2.39
CA ASN A 192 25.08 7.15 -3.60
C ASN A 192 25.65 6.02 -4.49
N GLU A 193 26.78 5.47 -4.15
CA GLU A 193 27.34 4.33 -4.86
C GLU A 193 26.39 3.12 -4.73
N HIS A 194 26.29 2.34 -5.79
CA HIS A 194 25.48 1.13 -5.83
C HIS A 194 23.97 1.35 -5.62
N ASN A 195 23.41 2.48 -6.09
CA ASN A 195 22.01 2.90 -5.92
C ASN A 195 21.62 3.25 -4.48
N GLY A 196 22.58 3.60 -3.66
CA GLY A 196 22.44 3.88 -2.24
C GLY A 196 23.01 2.76 -1.39
N SER A 197 23.84 3.13 -0.42
CA SER A 197 24.45 2.20 0.53
C SER A 197 24.90 2.93 1.77
N VAL A 198 25.07 2.21 2.86
CA VAL A 198 25.79 2.72 4.05
C VAL A 198 27.22 2.21 4.03
N VAL A 199 28.16 3.13 4.13
CA VAL A 199 29.58 2.82 4.22
C VAL A 199 30.00 2.73 5.67
N LEU A 200 30.55 1.58 6.05
CA LEU A 200 31.15 1.33 7.35
C LEU A 200 32.67 1.20 7.17
N ASN A 201 33.40 2.18 7.66
CA ASN A 201 34.88 2.18 7.74
C ASN A 201 35.26 2.24 9.20
N ASP A 202 35.69 1.12 9.77
CA ASP A 202 35.88 1.01 11.23
C ASP A 202 34.71 1.65 12.00
N GLY A 203 33.47 1.33 11.57
CA GLY A 203 32.26 2.01 12.02
C GLY A 203 31.18 1.06 12.47
N THR A 204 30.33 1.55 13.37
CA THR A 204 29.18 0.81 13.93
C THR A 204 27.93 1.66 13.85
N ILE A 205 26.83 1.04 13.42
CA ILE A 205 25.48 1.64 13.41
C ILE A 205 24.49 0.69 14.08
N ASP A 206 23.48 1.25 14.73
CA ASP A 206 22.36 0.49 15.26
C ASP A 206 21.01 1.08 14.89
N ALA A 207 20.02 0.23 14.79
CA ALA A 207 18.61 0.59 14.64
C ALA A 207 17.77 -0.23 15.63
N GLN A 208 16.76 0.40 16.18
CA GLN A 208 15.78 -0.28 17.01
C GLN A 208 14.67 -0.84 16.11
N LEU A 209 14.31 -2.11 16.32
CA LEU A 209 13.20 -2.74 15.64
C LEU A 209 11.90 -2.40 16.40
N TYR A 210 11.05 -1.64 15.80
CA TYR A 210 9.71 -1.31 16.32
C TYR A 210 8.78 -0.97 15.16
N ASP A 211 7.48 -1.14 15.40
CA ASP A 211 6.45 -0.70 14.47
C ASP A 211 6.39 0.83 14.38
N THR A 212 6.08 1.34 13.19
CA THR A 212 5.84 2.77 12.90
C THR A 212 4.75 3.40 13.77
N ASP A 213 3.83 2.60 14.32
CA ASP A 213 2.81 3.04 15.28
C ASP A 213 3.31 3.09 16.73
N GLY A 214 4.61 2.80 16.98
CA GLY A 214 5.17 2.64 18.33
C GLY A 214 4.68 1.38 19.04
N LYS A 215 4.06 0.46 18.30
CA LYS A 215 3.70 -0.88 18.75
C LYS A 215 4.77 -1.85 18.29
N THR A 216 5.09 -2.76 19.16
CA THR A 216 6.09 -3.78 18.90
C THR A 216 5.53 -4.87 18.02
N ASP A 217 6.07 -5.02 16.84
CA ASP A 217 5.65 -6.10 15.94
C ASP A 217 6.37 -7.41 16.20
N MET A 218 7.45 -7.36 16.96
CA MET A 218 8.24 -8.55 17.25
C MET A 218 7.65 -9.31 18.42
N SER A 219 7.50 -10.61 18.24
CA SER A 219 7.05 -11.51 19.30
C SER A 219 8.24 -12.24 19.89
N GLU A 220 8.37 -12.16 21.20
CA GLU A 220 9.36 -12.94 21.95
C GLU A 220 9.18 -14.44 21.68
N GLY A 221 10.28 -15.14 21.44
CA GLY A 221 10.29 -16.57 21.19
C GLY A 221 9.97 -16.99 19.75
N GLU A 222 9.58 -16.06 18.86
CA GLU A 222 9.49 -16.34 17.43
C GLU A 222 10.82 -16.14 16.74
N THR A 223 11.13 -16.95 15.72
CA THR A 223 12.40 -16.82 14.98
C THR A 223 12.25 -15.84 13.84
N TYR A 224 13.22 -14.93 13.75
CA TYR A 224 13.32 -13.94 12.69
C TYR A 224 14.55 -14.18 11.84
N ARG A 225 14.42 -13.93 10.54
CA ARG A 225 15.48 -14.03 9.55
C ARG A 225 16.02 -12.64 9.23
N ILE A 226 17.34 -12.49 9.29
CA ILE A 226 18.06 -11.31 8.82
C ILE A 226 18.68 -11.66 7.47
N ASN A 227 18.38 -10.87 6.44
CA ASN A 227 19.09 -10.91 5.18
C ASN A 227 19.86 -9.61 5.03
N VAL A 228 21.14 -9.72 4.77
CA VAL A 228 22.02 -8.57 4.55
C VAL A 228 22.82 -8.76 3.27
N ARG A 229 22.92 -7.70 2.48
CA ARG A 229 23.74 -7.66 1.27
C ARG A 229 24.78 -6.57 1.41
N PHE A 230 26.04 -6.93 1.24
CA PHE A 230 27.14 -6.00 1.35
C PHE A 230 28.31 -6.40 0.44
N VAL A 231 29.19 -5.44 0.19
CA VAL A 231 30.43 -5.63 -0.59
C VAL A 231 31.60 -4.92 0.07
N SER A 232 32.82 -5.28 -0.35
CA SER A 232 34.01 -4.48 -0.09
C SER A 232 33.98 -3.24 -1.01
N GLY A 233 34.12 -2.06 -0.43
CA GLY A 233 34.23 -0.80 -1.16
C GLY A 233 35.66 -0.48 -1.60
N ASP A 234 36.64 -1.22 -1.11
CA ASP A 234 38.04 -1.01 -1.45
C ASP A 234 38.46 -1.94 -2.62
N THR A 235 38.90 -1.34 -3.72
CA THR A 235 39.37 -2.07 -4.90
C THR A 235 40.65 -2.87 -4.65
N SER A 236 41.33 -2.59 -3.57
CA SER A 236 42.57 -3.29 -3.15
C SER A 236 42.31 -4.36 -2.08
N ALA A 237 41.18 -4.33 -1.40
CA ALA A 237 40.84 -5.30 -0.36
C ALA A 237 40.26 -6.58 -0.99
N THR A 238 40.84 -7.71 -0.63
CA THR A 238 40.38 -9.01 -1.08
C THR A 238 39.25 -9.59 -0.22
N THR A 239 39.07 -9.06 0.98
CA THR A 239 38.06 -9.52 1.95
C THR A 239 37.47 -8.36 2.74
N ALA A 240 36.17 -8.39 2.95
CA ALA A 240 35.49 -7.50 3.87
C ALA A 240 34.65 -8.32 4.85
N THR A 241 34.61 -7.89 6.11
CA THR A 241 33.87 -8.57 7.18
C THR A 241 32.83 -7.63 7.77
N LEU A 242 31.59 -8.06 7.77
CA LEU A 242 30.49 -7.37 8.43
C LEU A 242 30.03 -8.21 9.63
N LYS A 243 30.01 -7.61 10.80
CA LYS A 243 29.43 -8.18 12.01
C LYS A 243 28.00 -7.72 12.17
N VAL A 244 27.14 -8.65 12.53
CA VAL A 244 25.69 -8.41 12.76
C VAL A 244 25.38 -8.89 14.17
N PHE A 245 24.76 -8.00 14.95
CA PHE A 245 24.34 -8.28 16.32
C PHE A 245 22.84 -8.00 16.45
N ALA A 246 22.19 -8.73 17.36
CA ALA A 246 20.82 -8.45 17.78
C ALA A 246 20.69 -8.65 19.29
N GLY A 247 19.86 -7.83 19.94
CA GLY A 247 19.60 -7.97 21.36
C GLY A 247 18.83 -6.79 21.97
N SER A 248 18.72 -6.78 23.29
CA SER A 248 18.01 -5.77 24.05
C SER A 248 18.75 -4.41 24.06
N SER A 249 18.13 -3.37 24.60
CA SER A 249 18.76 -2.06 24.73
C SER A 249 20.00 -2.06 25.65
N SER A 250 20.05 -2.96 26.63
CA SER A 250 21.12 -3.10 27.58
C SER A 250 22.19 -4.12 27.16
N ASP A 251 21.81 -5.09 26.33
CA ASP A 251 22.68 -6.18 25.86
C ASP A 251 22.32 -6.47 24.39
N LYS A 252 22.96 -5.75 23.47
CA LYS A 252 22.61 -5.71 22.03
C LYS A 252 23.12 -6.90 21.23
N ASP A 253 23.91 -7.80 21.85
CA ASP A 253 24.41 -9.04 21.23
C ASP A 253 23.91 -10.31 21.92
N ALA A 254 23.00 -10.17 22.89
CA ALA A 254 22.46 -11.30 23.64
C ALA A 254 21.69 -12.31 22.76
N ASP A 255 21.00 -11.85 21.72
CA ASP A 255 20.17 -12.69 20.88
C ASP A 255 20.92 -13.17 19.62
N LEU A 256 21.90 -12.42 19.14
CA LEU A 256 22.70 -12.74 17.98
C LEU A 256 24.06 -12.04 18.02
N SER A 257 25.11 -12.78 17.75
CA SER A 257 26.46 -12.27 17.45
C SER A 257 27.05 -13.12 16.33
N THR A 258 27.09 -12.57 15.11
CA THR A 258 27.59 -13.30 13.93
C THR A 258 28.43 -12.40 13.03
N SER A 259 29.29 -13.01 12.21
CA SER A 259 30.07 -12.30 11.20
C SER A 259 29.96 -12.95 9.85
N PHE A 260 29.89 -12.12 8.83
CA PHE A 260 29.91 -12.53 7.42
C PHE A 260 31.15 -11.97 6.76
N THR A 261 31.83 -12.79 5.98
CA THR A 261 33.00 -12.38 5.20
C THR A 261 32.72 -12.56 3.72
N THR A 262 32.98 -11.53 2.95
CA THR A 262 32.91 -11.58 1.49
C THR A 262 34.28 -11.40 0.87
N THR A 263 34.54 -12.15 -0.18
CA THR A 263 35.73 -12.00 -1.04
C THR A 263 35.39 -11.33 -2.37
N ASN A 264 34.12 -10.96 -2.58
CA ASN A 264 33.65 -10.43 -3.83
C ASN A 264 33.67 -8.90 -3.81
N LEU A 265 34.29 -8.31 -4.83
CA LEU A 265 34.26 -6.88 -5.14
C LEU A 265 32.98 -6.43 -5.85
N GLY A 266 31.94 -7.26 -5.89
CA GLY A 266 30.71 -6.98 -6.59
C GLY A 266 29.45 -7.42 -5.84
N TRP A 267 28.35 -6.75 -6.12
CA TRP A 267 27.03 -7.10 -5.62
C TRP A 267 26.59 -8.46 -6.14
N GLY A 268 26.40 -9.41 -5.32
CA GLY A 268 25.95 -10.70 -5.81
C GLY A 268 25.46 -11.65 -4.73
N LYS A 269 25.86 -11.44 -3.50
CA LYS A 269 25.58 -12.39 -2.44
C LYS A 269 24.81 -11.74 -1.30
N THR A 270 23.67 -12.32 -0.98
CA THR A 270 22.91 -12.03 0.24
C THR A 270 23.31 -13.05 1.30
N TYR A 271 23.64 -12.57 2.47
CA TYR A 271 23.96 -13.39 3.64
C TYR A 271 22.72 -13.45 4.53
N THR A 272 22.45 -14.61 5.07
CA THR A 272 21.26 -14.88 5.87
C THR A 272 21.65 -15.45 7.22
N THR A 273 21.03 -14.97 8.28
CA THR A 273 21.09 -15.54 9.63
C THR A 273 19.73 -15.45 10.28
N THR A 274 19.55 -16.14 11.39
CA THR A 274 18.31 -16.09 12.17
C THR A 274 18.60 -15.77 13.62
N PHE A 275 17.63 -15.16 14.29
CA PHE A 275 17.68 -14.92 15.73
C PHE A 275 16.28 -15.01 16.35
N THR A 276 16.23 -15.19 17.65
CA THR A 276 15.00 -15.20 18.42
C THR A 276 15.08 -14.07 19.44
N PRO A 277 14.27 -13.01 19.31
CA PRO A 277 14.35 -11.86 20.18
C PRO A 277 13.93 -12.20 21.61
N SER A 278 14.70 -11.74 22.57
CA SER A 278 14.39 -11.80 24.00
C SER A 278 13.53 -10.63 24.48
N THR A 279 13.32 -9.63 23.62
CA THR A 279 12.50 -8.44 23.89
C THR A 279 11.63 -8.11 22.68
N GLN A 280 10.55 -7.37 22.92
CA GLN A 280 9.66 -6.92 21.83
C GLN A 280 10.28 -5.81 20.98
N THR A 281 11.27 -5.08 21.46
CA THR A 281 11.95 -3.99 20.76
C THR A 281 13.48 -4.20 20.74
N PRO A 282 13.97 -5.27 20.08
CA PRO A 282 15.40 -5.50 20.00
C PRO A 282 16.08 -4.45 19.12
N PHE A 283 17.40 -4.34 19.28
CA PHE A 283 18.26 -3.58 18.39
C PHE A 283 18.93 -4.51 17.39
N ILE A 284 19.13 -4.02 16.17
CA ILE A 284 20.04 -4.62 15.20
C ILE A 284 21.23 -3.70 15.08
N THR A 285 22.43 -4.26 15.19
CA THR A 285 23.69 -3.52 15.06
C THR A 285 24.52 -4.10 13.93
N LEU A 286 25.03 -3.23 13.07
CA LEU A 286 25.98 -3.54 12.01
C LEU A 286 27.33 -2.91 12.37
N SER A 287 28.40 -3.69 12.29
CA SER A 287 29.74 -3.22 12.63
C SER A 287 30.76 -3.75 11.64
N ASN A 288 31.64 -2.86 11.21
CA ASN A 288 32.92 -3.19 10.58
C ASN A 288 34.03 -2.67 11.47
N GLU A 289 34.89 -3.55 11.93
CA GLU A 289 36.03 -3.25 12.84
C GLU A 289 37.36 -3.06 12.10
N ALA A 290 37.31 -3.10 10.76
CA ALA A 290 38.48 -2.93 9.92
C ALA A 290 38.45 -1.56 9.22
N SER A 291 39.63 -1.07 8.84
CA SER A 291 39.81 0.18 8.12
C SER A 291 39.32 0.11 6.64
N GLU A 292 38.94 -1.07 6.19
CA GLU A 292 38.42 -1.28 4.85
C GLU A 292 36.96 -0.82 4.78
N ASN A 293 36.58 -0.17 3.68
CA ASN A 293 35.20 0.23 3.47
C ASN A 293 34.30 -0.98 3.22
N VAL A 294 33.24 -1.11 3.99
CA VAL A 294 32.15 -2.05 3.75
C VAL A 294 30.91 -1.25 3.34
N HIS A 295 30.43 -1.48 2.14
CA HIS A 295 29.18 -0.91 1.65
C HIS A 295 28.05 -1.90 1.91
N VAL A 296 27.09 -1.52 2.75
CA VAL A 296 25.85 -2.29 2.98
C VAL A 296 24.76 -1.74 2.09
N ASP A 297 24.28 -2.56 1.17
CA ASP A 297 23.23 -2.22 0.19
C ASP A 297 21.84 -2.28 0.84
N PHE A 298 21.54 -3.40 1.46
CA PHE A 298 20.32 -3.52 2.24
C PHE A 298 20.48 -4.50 3.40
N ILE A 299 19.60 -4.33 4.38
CA ILE A 299 19.32 -5.31 5.43
C ILE A 299 17.81 -5.40 5.63
N THR A 300 17.28 -6.60 5.73
CA THR A 300 15.87 -6.87 6.06
C THR A 300 15.77 -7.82 7.23
N VAL A 301 14.77 -7.60 8.06
CA VAL A 301 14.43 -8.47 9.19
C VAL A 301 12.97 -8.87 9.07
N SER A 302 12.70 -10.16 8.97
CA SER A 302 11.35 -10.68 8.83
C SER A 302 11.18 -12.01 9.57
N LEU A 303 9.95 -12.42 9.87
CA LEU A 303 9.70 -13.76 10.41
C LEU A 303 10.34 -14.82 9.51
N ASP A 304 10.96 -15.84 10.12
CA ASP A 304 11.55 -16.98 9.42
C ASP A 304 10.46 -17.99 9.01
N GLN A 305 9.51 -17.51 8.21
CA GLN A 305 8.39 -18.27 7.69
C GLN A 305 8.15 -17.91 6.23
N GLU A 306 7.50 -18.81 5.51
CA GLU A 306 7.11 -18.54 4.12
C GLU A 306 5.74 -17.87 4.05
N GLY A 307 5.57 -17.05 3.01
CA GLY A 307 4.26 -16.52 2.67
C GLY A 307 3.30 -17.63 2.22
N LYS A 308 2.04 -17.49 2.51
CA LYS A 308 1.02 -18.44 2.07
C LYS A 308 -0.25 -17.75 1.61
N LYS A 309 -0.93 -18.38 0.66
CA LYS A 309 -2.27 -18.00 0.25
C LYS A 309 -3.27 -18.37 1.36
N LEU A 310 -4.20 -17.45 1.65
CA LEU A 310 -5.31 -17.71 2.57
C LEU A 310 -6.45 -18.43 1.86
N ASN A 311 -7.15 -19.29 2.59
CA ASN A 311 -8.36 -19.91 2.10
C ASN A 311 -9.54 -18.97 2.35
N PHE A 312 -10.32 -18.66 1.32
CA PHE A 312 -11.58 -17.98 1.52
C PHE A 312 -12.61 -18.97 2.10
N ILE A 313 -13.26 -18.57 3.18
CA ILE A 313 -14.36 -19.28 3.82
C ILE A 313 -15.59 -18.39 3.89
N THR A 314 -16.78 -18.97 3.82
CA THR A 314 -18.02 -18.21 3.94
C THR A 314 -18.22 -17.68 5.36
N TRP A 315 -18.99 -16.59 5.51
CA TRP A 315 -19.34 -16.08 6.85
C TRP A 315 -20.09 -17.09 7.71
N GLU A 316 -20.90 -17.93 7.09
CA GLU A 316 -21.63 -19.02 7.77
C GLU A 316 -20.67 -20.06 8.32
N GLU A 317 -19.69 -20.48 7.52
CA GLU A 317 -18.65 -21.43 7.95
C GLU A 317 -17.78 -20.84 9.07
N TYR A 318 -17.37 -19.58 8.93
CA TYR A 318 -16.64 -18.85 9.97
C TYR A 318 -17.46 -18.80 11.27
N SER A 319 -18.74 -18.41 11.18
CA SER A 319 -19.61 -18.29 12.35
C SER A 319 -19.84 -19.64 13.05
N ALA A 320 -19.94 -20.73 12.30
CA ALA A 320 -20.14 -22.06 12.84
C ALA A 320 -18.87 -22.64 13.50
N ASN A 321 -17.69 -22.42 12.88
CA ASN A 321 -16.48 -23.15 13.26
C ASN A 321 -15.48 -22.28 14.06
N HIS A 322 -15.48 -20.96 13.88
CA HIS A 322 -14.46 -20.08 14.44
C HIS A 322 -15.01 -19.08 15.47
N ARG A 323 -16.19 -18.53 15.24
CA ARG A 323 -16.81 -17.57 16.17
C ARG A 323 -17.16 -18.17 17.54
N ALA A 324 -17.43 -19.48 17.58
CA ALA A 324 -17.69 -20.18 18.84
C ALA A 324 -16.46 -20.20 19.77
N TYR A 325 -15.25 -19.99 19.23
CA TYR A 325 -14.00 -19.87 19.98
C TYR A 325 -13.66 -18.42 20.38
N ASP A 326 -14.58 -17.48 20.23
CA ASP A 326 -14.39 -16.05 20.55
C ASP A 326 -14.23 -15.76 22.05
N ASN A 327 -13.76 -16.74 22.78
CA ASN A 327 -13.36 -16.57 24.17
C ASN A 327 -11.88 -16.17 24.21
N SER A 328 -11.59 -14.95 24.67
CA SER A 328 -10.23 -14.41 24.82
C SER A 328 -9.27 -15.31 25.65
N ARG A 329 -9.79 -16.34 26.32
CA ARG A 329 -9.04 -17.32 27.09
C ARG A 329 -8.67 -18.59 26.31
N ASN A 330 -9.18 -18.76 25.07
CA ASN A 330 -8.85 -19.93 24.28
C ASN A 330 -7.54 -19.70 23.52
N PRO A 331 -6.45 -20.44 23.83
CA PRO A 331 -5.18 -20.31 23.12
C PRO A 331 -5.27 -20.68 21.64
N ASP A 332 -6.22 -21.54 21.24
CA ASP A 332 -6.40 -21.98 19.85
C ASP A 332 -6.97 -20.88 18.96
N ARG A 333 -7.45 -19.78 19.54
CA ARG A 333 -7.89 -18.60 18.82
C ARG A 333 -6.73 -17.89 18.10
N TYR A 334 -5.52 -17.99 18.66
CA TYR A 334 -4.36 -17.26 18.17
C TYR A 334 -3.43 -18.17 17.36
N GLY A 335 -3.00 -17.68 16.23
CA GLY A 335 -2.10 -18.44 15.36
C GLY A 335 -1.67 -17.65 14.14
N THR A 336 -1.00 -18.33 13.22
CA THR A 336 -0.74 -17.78 11.89
C THR A 336 -2.02 -17.87 11.06
N PRO A 337 -2.57 -16.76 10.56
CA PRO A 337 -3.79 -16.78 9.75
C PRO A 337 -3.69 -17.78 8.60
N SER A 338 -4.74 -18.53 8.40
CA SER A 338 -4.84 -19.56 7.34
C SER A 338 -6.05 -19.34 6.44
N SER A 339 -7.03 -18.59 6.93
CA SER A 339 -8.27 -18.35 6.21
C SER A 339 -8.71 -16.89 6.36
N VAL A 340 -9.54 -16.45 5.42
CA VAL A 340 -10.11 -15.13 5.38
C VAL A 340 -11.60 -15.21 5.05
N THR A 341 -12.38 -14.31 5.59
CA THR A 341 -13.81 -14.17 5.27
C THR A 341 -14.22 -12.72 5.21
N ARG A 342 -15.35 -12.47 4.58
CA ARG A 342 -16.02 -11.16 4.55
C ARG A 342 -17.09 -11.14 5.64
N SER A 343 -17.00 -10.15 6.55
CA SER A 343 -18.04 -9.95 7.57
C SER A 343 -19.33 -9.40 6.95
N LEU A 344 -20.43 -9.48 7.72
CA LEU A 344 -21.70 -8.85 7.34
C LEU A 344 -21.61 -7.32 7.23
N ASN A 345 -20.63 -6.70 7.89
CA ASN A 345 -20.35 -5.27 7.83
C ASN A 345 -19.40 -4.89 6.68
N ASN A 346 -19.12 -5.83 5.77
CA ASN A 346 -18.20 -5.61 4.67
C ASN A 346 -16.76 -5.33 5.13
N GLU A 347 -16.25 -6.11 6.08
CA GLU A 347 -14.90 -6.03 6.62
C GLU A 347 -14.12 -7.31 6.31
N VAL A 348 -12.82 -7.23 6.26
CA VAL A 348 -11.92 -8.39 6.10
C VAL A 348 -11.67 -9.01 7.46
N VAL A 349 -12.00 -10.28 7.63
CA VAL A 349 -11.79 -11.03 8.87
C VAL A 349 -10.79 -12.15 8.61
N VAL A 350 -9.69 -12.15 9.36
CA VAL A 350 -8.65 -13.19 9.26
C VAL A 350 -8.77 -14.18 10.41
N THR A 351 -8.57 -15.47 10.13
CA THR A 351 -8.65 -16.52 11.15
C THR A 351 -7.56 -17.59 10.94
N PRO A 352 -6.94 -18.13 12.02
CA PRO A 352 -7.00 -17.65 13.41
C PRO A 352 -6.50 -16.20 13.55
N VAL A 353 -6.81 -15.58 14.69
CA VAL A 353 -6.36 -14.23 15.02
C VAL A 353 -4.83 -14.20 15.04
N PRO A 354 -4.17 -13.20 14.42
CA PRO A 354 -2.72 -13.12 14.39
C PRO A 354 -2.09 -13.19 15.77
N LYS A 355 -1.22 -14.17 15.99
CA LYS A 355 -0.43 -14.32 17.22
C LYS A 355 0.72 -13.28 17.25
N THR A 356 1.18 -12.85 16.09
CA THR A 356 2.28 -11.90 15.90
C THR A 356 1.92 -10.89 14.81
N GLY A 357 2.46 -9.69 14.90
CA GLY A 357 2.32 -8.63 13.90
C GLY A 357 3.28 -8.72 12.71
N GLY A 358 4.15 -9.73 12.67
CA GLY A 358 5.22 -9.85 11.67
C GLY A 358 4.78 -10.25 10.25
N TYR A 359 3.50 -10.11 9.90
CA TYR A 359 2.96 -10.43 8.58
C TYR A 359 2.29 -9.23 7.94
N ASN A 360 2.36 -9.19 6.62
CA ASN A 360 1.49 -8.38 5.79
C ASN A 360 0.42 -9.25 5.13
N LEU A 361 -0.81 -8.75 5.10
CA LEU A 361 -1.92 -9.26 4.29
C LEU A 361 -1.95 -8.49 2.98
N LYS A 362 -1.61 -9.16 1.89
CA LYS A 362 -1.61 -8.57 0.55
C LYS A 362 -2.84 -9.03 -0.22
N PHE A 363 -3.52 -8.08 -0.85
CA PHE A 363 -4.72 -8.32 -1.63
C PHE A 363 -4.94 -7.25 -2.68
N ASP A 364 -5.75 -7.58 -3.67
CA ASP A 364 -6.18 -6.70 -4.72
C ASP A 364 -7.61 -6.21 -4.46
N PHE A 365 -7.88 -4.96 -4.82
CA PHE A 365 -9.20 -4.37 -4.74
C PHE A 365 -9.46 -3.42 -5.89
N TRP A 366 -10.74 -3.12 -6.12
CA TRP A 366 -11.19 -2.17 -7.12
C TRP A 366 -11.89 -1.02 -6.44
N ASP A 367 -11.53 0.18 -6.84
CA ASP A 367 -12.11 1.42 -6.37
C ASP A 367 -13.46 1.70 -7.04
N ASP A 368 -14.31 2.47 -6.38
CA ASP A 368 -15.43 3.12 -7.04
C ASP A 368 -14.90 4.15 -8.06
N PRO A 369 -15.61 4.39 -9.17
CA PRO A 369 -15.18 5.39 -10.14
C PRO A 369 -15.18 6.79 -9.51
N THR A 370 -14.15 7.57 -9.83
CA THR A 370 -14.02 8.95 -9.35
C THR A 370 -15.05 9.85 -10.05
N GLU A 371 -15.87 10.58 -9.28
CA GLU A 371 -16.78 11.57 -9.82
C GLU A 371 -16.04 12.82 -10.29
N LEU A 372 -16.41 13.30 -11.48
CA LEU A 372 -15.86 14.53 -12.04
C LEU A 372 -16.57 15.73 -11.45
N SER A 373 -15.84 16.67 -10.89
CA SER A 373 -16.37 17.91 -10.28
C SER A 373 -15.74 19.17 -10.84
N GLY A 374 -14.48 19.12 -11.18
CA GLY A 374 -13.71 20.21 -11.77
C GLY A 374 -13.56 20.09 -13.29
N ASP A 375 -13.50 21.19 -14.00
CA ASP A 375 -13.38 21.25 -15.46
C ASP A 375 -12.20 20.46 -16.03
N THR A 376 -11.12 20.36 -15.25
CA THR A 376 -9.87 19.67 -15.60
C THR A 376 -9.85 18.19 -15.19
N ASP A 377 -10.85 17.73 -14.42
CA ASP A 377 -10.93 16.35 -13.97
C ASP A 377 -11.05 15.42 -15.19
N THR A 378 -10.38 14.28 -15.09
CA THR A 378 -10.40 13.26 -16.14
C THR A 378 -10.98 11.96 -15.58
N PRO A 379 -11.84 11.26 -16.32
CA PRO A 379 -12.28 9.93 -15.91
C PRO A 379 -11.11 8.98 -15.76
N ASP A 380 -11.20 8.05 -14.82
CA ASP A 380 -10.22 6.94 -14.65
C ASP A 380 -10.19 6.03 -15.89
N LEU A 381 -11.29 5.99 -16.61
CA LEU A 381 -11.45 5.28 -17.87
C LEU A 381 -10.44 5.74 -18.93
N PRO A 382 -9.70 4.83 -19.61
CA PRO A 382 -8.76 5.20 -20.67
C PRO A 382 -9.41 6.04 -21.77
N SER A 383 -8.66 7.05 -22.24
CA SER A 383 -9.18 8.06 -23.19
C SER A 383 -9.76 7.48 -24.50
N ARG A 384 -9.32 6.30 -24.92
CA ARG A 384 -9.82 5.57 -26.09
C ARG A 384 -11.29 5.11 -25.96
N TYR A 385 -11.84 5.13 -24.75
CA TYR A 385 -13.22 4.73 -24.46
C TYR A 385 -14.12 5.88 -24.02
N HIS A 386 -13.64 7.11 -24.09
CA HIS A 386 -14.47 8.27 -23.72
C HIS A 386 -15.65 8.49 -24.66
N ASP A 387 -15.62 7.93 -25.88
CA ASP A 387 -16.74 7.85 -26.81
C ASP A 387 -17.94 7.09 -26.21
N VAL A 388 -17.67 6.07 -25.39
CA VAL A 388 -18.71 5.28 -24.71
C VAL A 388 -19.46 6.12 -23.68
N ILE A 389 -18.75 7.02 -22.95
CA ILE A 389 -19.38 7.97 -22.04
C ILE A 389 -20.31 8.90 -22.84
N THR A 390 -19.81 9.50 -23.94
CA THR A 390 -20.60 10.44 -24.74
C THR A 390 -21.83 9.76 -25.36
N ALA A 391 -21.73 8.52 -25.83
CA ALA A 391 -22.87 7.76 -26.33
C ALA A 391 -23.94 7.55 -25.25
N ARG A 392 -23.53 7.22 -24.02
CA ARG A 392 -24.47 7.04 -22.90
C ARG A 392 -25.15 8.34 -22.48
N VAL A 393 -24.41 9.45 -22.46
CA VAL A 393 -24.98 10.78 -22.13
C VAL A 393 -25.98 11.22 -23.20
N ARG A 394 -25.68 11.02 -24.50
CA ARG A 394 -26.61 11.29 -25.60
C ARG A 394 -27.88 10.47 -25.47
N TYR A 395 -27.79 9.19 -25.13
CA TYR A 395 -28.96 8.37 -24.83
C TYR A 395 -29.88 9.04 -23.81
N TYR A 396 -29.35 9.52 -22.69
CA TYR A 396 -30.12 10.18 -21.66
C TYR A 396 -30.72 11.52 -22.16
N ALA A 397 -29.95 12.30 -22.92
CA ALA A 397 -30.39 13.57 -23.47
C ALA A 397 -31.53 13.41 -24.47
N HIS A 398 -31.46 12.44 -25.40
CA HIS A 398 -32.53 12.13 -26.33
C HIS A 398 -33.77 11.56 -25.63
N THR A 399 -33.58 10.74 -24.61
CA THR A 399 -34.68 10.25 -23.77
C THR A 399 -35.43 11.40 -23.08
N LEU A 400 -34.67 12.39 -22.51
CA LEU A 400 -35.27 13.59 -21.93
C LEU A 400 -36.10 14.40 -22.92
N ARG A 401 -35.66 14.43 -24.20
CA ARG A 401 -36.35 15.12 -25.30
C ARG A 401 -37.46 14.29 -25.95
N SER A 402 -37.74 13.10 -25.44
CA SER A 402 -38.72 12.14 -26.02
C SER A 402 -38.37 11.71 -27.46
N ASP A 403 -37.12 11.84 -27.88
CA ASP A 403 -36.61 11.34 -29.16
C ASP A 403 -36.12 9.89 -29.02
N TYR A 404 -37.06 8.97 -29.00
CA TYR A 404 -36.74 7.56 -28.72
C TYR A 404 -35.99 6.85 -29.86
N GLN A 405 -36.08 7.36 -31.12
CA GLN A 405 -35.32 6.77 -32.22
C GLN A 405 -33.82 7.08 -32.10
N ALA A 406 -33.48 8.32 -31.88
CA ALA A 406 -32.09 8.72 -31.65
C ALA A 406 -31.55 8.09 -30.34
N ALA A 407 -32.37 8.03 -29.29
CA ALA A 407 -31.98 7.36 -28.04
C ALA A 407 -31.64 5.88 -28.28
N ALA A 408 -32.42 5.13 -29.05
CA ALA A 408 -32.16 3.72 -29.35
C ALA A 408 -30.82 3.51 -30.06
N LEU A 409 -30.48 4.38 -31.03
CA LEU A 409 -29.17 4.32 -31.71
C LEU A 409 -28.02 4.61 -30.76
N CYS A 410 -28.12 5.62 -29.90
CA CYS A 410 -27.10 5.93 -28.91
C CYS A 410 -26.92 4.82 -27.85
N LEU A 411 -28.01 4.13 -27.50
CA LEU A 411 -27.96 2.96 -26.62
C LEU A 411 -27.20 1.81 -27.27
N GLN A 412 -27.42 1.55 -28.53
CA GLN A 412 -26.71 0.52 -29.28
C GLN A 412 -25.21 0.84 -29.38
N GLU A 413 -24.86 2.10 -29.70
CA GLU A 413 -23.46 2.56 -29.70
C GLU A 413 -22.79 2.34 -28.33
N TYR A 414 -23.50 2.65 -27.26
CA TYR A 414 -23.02 2.41 -25.89
C TYR A 414 -22.79 0.94 -25.60
N GLU A 415 -23.77 0.06 -25.89
CA GLU A 415 -23.66 -1.38 -25.64
C GLU A 415 -22.51 -2.02 -26.43
N ASP A 416 -22.35 -1.64 -27.71
CA ASP A 416 -21.25 -2.09 -28.56
C ASP A 416 -19.89 -1.58 -28.01
N GLY A 417 -19.86 -0.34 -27.50
CA GLY A 417 -18.70 0.23 -26.84
C GLY A 417 -18.30 -0.54 -25.57
N VAL A 418 -19.25 -0.82 -24.68
CA VAL A 418 -19.02 -1.62 -23.46
C VAL A 418 -18.56 -3.03 -23.82
N LYS A 419 -19.15 -3.66 -24.84
CA LYS A 419 -18.73 -4.98 -25.31
C LYS A 419 -17.28 -4.96 -25.82
N ARG A 420 -16.89 -3.93 -26.59
CA ARG A 420 -15.50 -3.73 -27.02
C ARG A 420 -14.57 -3.58 -25.82
N MET A 421 -14.92 -2.75 -24.85
CA MET A 421 -14.13 -2.56 -23.61
C MET A 421 -13.92 -3.87 -22.87
N ARG A 422 -14.97 -4.68 -22.71
CA ARG A 422 -14.88 -5.99 -22.07
C ARG A 422 -13.95 -6.95 -22.82
N THR A 423 -14.09 -7.01 -24.15
CA THR A 423 -13.28 -7.89 -25.00
C THR A 423 -11.78 -7.53 -24.95
N GLU A 424 -11.47 -6.23 -24.87
CA GLU A 424 -10.08 -5.75 -24.89
C GLU A 424 -9.39 -5.82 -23.52
N ASN A 425 -10.14 -5.70 -22.43
CA ASN A 425 -9.55 -5.51 -21.09
C ASN A 425 -9.79 -6.67 -20.11
N ILE A 426 -10.74 -7.57 -20.40
CA ILE A 426 -11.01 -8.69 -19.51
C ILE A 426 -10.31 -9.94 -20.06
N ASN A 427 -9.50 -10.55 -19.21
CA ASN A 427 -8.78 -11.78 -19.58
C ASN A 427 -9.80 -12.91 -19.84
N THR A 428 -9.80 -13.48 -21.04
CA THR A 428 -10.75 -14.50 -21.48
C THR A 428 -10.76 -15.77 -20.62
N ASN A 429 -9.70 -16.01 -19.83
CA ASN A 429 -9.63 -17.16 -18.93
C ASN A 429 -10.61 -17.08 -17.75
N ASN A 430 -11.11 -15.88 -17.38
CA ASN A 430 -12.12 -15.73 -16.34
C ASN A 430 -13.55 -15.96 -16.87
N TYR A 431 -13.75 -15.94 -18.19
CA TYR A 431 -15.08 -16.18 -18.80
C TYR A 431 -15.50 -17.69 -18.78
N ILE A 432 -14.54 -18.59 -18.67
CA ILE A 432 -14.80 -20.05 -18.72
C ILE A 432 -15.26 -20.58 -17.34
N ARG A 433 -15.13 -19.81 -16.27
CA ARG A 433 -15.50 -20.23 -14.91
C ARG A 433 -16.93 -19.88 -14.48
N SER A 434 -17.72 -19.25 -15.32
CA SER A 434 -19.10 -18.83 -15.02
C SER A 434 -20.16 -19.56 -15.84
N VAL A 435 -19.94 -20.83 -16.18
CA VAL A 435 -20.97 -21.74 -16.73
C VAL A 435 -21.14 -22.92 -15.79
#